data_c01dca6f2198df7a24a3a14c815425ae
#
_entry.id   c01dca6f2198df7a24a3a14c815425ae
#
_cell.length_a   1.000
_cell.length_b   1.000
_cell.length_c   1.000
_cell.angle_alpha   90.00
_cell.angle_beta   90.00
_cell.angle_gamma   90.00
#
_symmetry.space_group_name_H-M   'P 1'
#
loop_
_entity.id
_entity.type
_entity.pdbx_description
1 polymer ?
#
loop_
_entity_poly.entity_id
_entity_poly.type
_entity_poly.pdbx_seq_one_letter_code
_entity_poly.pdbx_strand_id
1 'polypeptide(L)'
;MLTECGTNMAVTRRHPPRDRQPRKPRPPLDRARLDELALHYVSRFATSRAKLAAYLDRKIRERGWDGEPPADIAALVDRLARAGYVDDRAFALAKSRSLTSRGYGEGRVKQALHVAGIGADEAVEARDHASAQSVDAALHFARRRRIGPYASAAPDPKERQRALGAMIRAGHGFALARAIIELDPGADPDPADFFDPR
;
A
#
# COMPACT_ATOMS: atom_id res chain seq x y z
N MET A 1 70.19 10.17 6.76
CA MET A 1 69.05 10.92 6.13
C MET A 1 67.78 10.25 6.54
N LEU A 2 67.12 10.85 7.57
CA LEU A 2 65.85 10.35 8.13
C LEU A 2 64.72 11.10 7.47
N THR A 3 63.79 10.39 6.85
CA THR A 3 62.58 10.94 6.22
C THR A 3 61.40 10.65 7.16
N GLU A 4 60.92 11.69 7.80
CA GLU A 4 59.76 11.63 8.70
C GLU A 4 58.47 11.44 7.87
N CYS A 5 57.68 10.41 8.23
CA CYS A 5 56.38 10.13 7.68
C CYS A 5 55.33 10.85 8.54
N GLY A 6 54.81 11.99 8.03
CA GLY A 6 53.80 12.79 8.72
C GLY A 6 52.43 12.10 8.67
N THR A 7 51.97 11.63 9.83
CA THR A 7 50.62 11.09 10.01
C THR A 7 49.60 12.22 10.08
N ASN A 8 48.82 12.40 9.02
CA ASN A 8 47.76 13.39 8.96
C ASN A 8 46.50 12.84 9.66
N MET A 9 46.31 13.19 10.94
CA MET A 9 45.11 12.88 11.71
C MET A 9 43.98 13.81 11.28
N ALA A 10 43.07 13.31 10.44
CA ALA A 10 41.83 13.99 10.12
C ALA A 10 40.90 14.03 11.34
N VAL A 11 40.82 15.17 11.97
CA VAL A 11 39.91 15.46 13.09
C VAL A 11 38.48 15.55 12.52
N THR A 12 37.72 14.48 12.60
CA THR A 12 36.27 14.47 12.32
C THR A 12 35.54 15.32 13.36
N ARG A 13 35.22 16.56 13.01
CA ARG A 13 34.35 17.43 13.81
C ARG A 13 32.95 16.81 13.90
N ARG A 14 32.67 16.11 15.00
CA ARG A 14 31.32 15.69 15.35
C ARG A 14 30.49 16.94 15.61
N HIS A 15 29.51 17.22 14.74
CA HIS A 15 28.53 18.25 15.03
C HIS A 15 27.75 17.84 16.29
N PRO A 16 27.58 18.73 17.26
CA PRO A 16 26.77 18.44 18.45
C PRO A 16 25.32 18.19 17.98
N PRO A 17 24.58 17.28 18.66
CA PRO A 17 23.20 17.05 18.37
C PRO A 17 22.41 18.36 18.53
N ARG A 18 21.70 18.79 17.47
CA ARG A 18 20.82 19.96 17.55
C ARG A 18 19.79 19.70 18.64
N ASP A 19 19.86 20.48 19.70
CA ASP A 19 18.90 20.48 20.79
C ASP A 19 17.51 20.74 20.21
N ARG A 20 16.69 19.67 20.09
CA ARG A 20 15.31 19.78 19.62
C ARG A 20 14.50 20.39 20.74
N GLN A 21 14.40 21.71 20.76
CA GLN A 21 13.47 22.39 21.66
C GLN A 21 12.10 21.69 21.60
N PRO A 22 11.49 21.35 22.75
CA PRO A 22 10.18 20.71 22.79
C PRO A 22 9.19 21.61 22.04
N ARG A 23 8.56 21.05 20.99
CA ARG A 23 7.56 21.80 20.23
C ARG A 23 6.42 22.19 21.16
N LYS A 24 6.10 23.49 21.21
CA LYS A 24 4.94 24.00 21.97
C LYS A 24 3.71 23.14 21.67
N PRO A 25 2.94 22.73 22.69
CA PRO A 25 1.70 21.99 22.47
C PRO A 25 0.81 22.74 21.46
N ARG A 26 0.29 22.03 20.48
CA ARG A 26 -0.66 22.64 19.54
C ARG A 26 -1.98 22.88 20.28
N PRO A 27 -2.68 24.00 20.01
CA PRO A 27 -3.95 24.30 20.68
C PRO A 27 -4.99 23.21 20.36
N PRO A 28 -5.99 23.03 21.21
CA PRO A 28 -7.13 22.16 20.96
C PRO A 28 -7.80 22.47 19.62
N LEU A 29 -8.53 21.50 19.07
CA LEU A 29 -9.26 21.65 17.83
C LEU A 29 -10.65 22.19 18.12
N ASP A 30 -11.06 23.22 17.41
CA ASP A 30 -12.42 23.65 17.20
C ASP A 30 -12.92 23.22 15.81
N ARG A 31 -14.17 23.53 15.50
CA ARG A 31 -14.80 23.17 14.22
C ARG A 31 -14.04 23.72 13.00
N ALA A 32 -13.64 24.98 13.03
CA ALA A 32 -12.94 25.62 11.93
C ALA A 32 -11.59 24.96 11.66
N ARG A 33 -10.81 24.71 12.71
CA ARG A 33 -9.50 24.03 12.61
C ARG A 33 -9.64 22.58 12.18
N LEU A 34 -10.73 21.90 12.56
CA LEU A 34 -10.99 20.52 12.10
C LEU A 34 -11.31 20.50 10.61
N ASP A 35 -12.13 21.46 10.13
CA ASP A 35 -12.45 21.64 8.70
C ASP A 35 -11.18 21.93 7.89
N GLU A 36 -10.33 22.84 8.34
CA GLU A 36 -9.03 23.13 7.71
C GLU A 36 -8.12 21.92 7.64
N LEU A 37 -8.04 21.15 8.74
CA LEU A 37 -7.24 19.91 8.77
C LEU A 37 -7.76 18.88 7.77
N ALA A 38 -9.07 18.73 7.67
CA ALA A 38 -9.69 17.79 6.74
C ALA A 38 -9.38 18.21 5.29
N LEU A 39 -9.63 19.46 4.94
CA LEU A 39 -9.32 20.00 3.59
C LEU A 39 -7.83 19.87 3.26
N HIS A 40 -6.95 20.23 4.19
CA HIS A 40 -5.52 20.08 4.00
C HIS A 40 -5.10 18.63 3.77
N TYR A 41 -5.76 17.68 4.44
CA TYR A 41 -5.45 16.26 4.27
C TYR A 41 -5.89 15.76 2.89
N VAL A 42 -7.14 16.02 2.48
CA VAL A 42 -7.68 15.54 1.21
C VAL A 42 -7.06 16.23 -0.01
N SER A 43 -6.55 17.45 0.13
CA SER A 43 -5.83 18.14 -0.95
C SER A 43 -4.46 17.52 -1.24
N ARG A 44 -3.88 16.77 -0.31
CA ARG A 44 -2.54 16.18 -0.44
C ARG A 44 -2.56 14.67 -0.66
N PHE A 45 -3.59 14.00 -0.17
CA PHE A 45 -3.62 12.53 -0.13
C PHE A 45 -4.93 11.98 -0.67
N ALA A 46 -4.86 11.16 -1.71
CA ALA A 46 -5.98 10.31 -2.06
C ALA A 46 -6.30 9.40 -0.87
N THR A 47 -7.54 9.42 -0.41
CA THR A 47 -7.95 8.75 0.81
C THR A 47 -9.38 8.19 0.69
N SER A 48 -9.75 7.25 1.57
CA SER A 48 -11.13 6.83 1.74
C SER A 48 -11.82 7.59 2.87
N ARG A 49 -13.17 7.57 2.87
CA ARG A 49 -14.00 8.15 3.94
C ARG A 49 -13.59 7.60 5.31
N ALA A 50 -13.42 6.29 5.44
CA ALA A 50 -13.01 5.65 6.67
C ALA A 50 -11.61 6.10 7.15
N LYS A 51 -10.65 6.23 6.23
CA LYS A 51 -9.31 6.71 6.57
C LYS A 51 -9.30 8.17 6.97
N LEU A 52 -10.09 9.01 6.30
CA LEU A 52 -10.24 10.41 6.68
C LEU A 52 -10.86 10.52 8.08
N ALA A 53 -11.94 9.78 8.35
CA ALA A 53 -12.56 9.74 9.67
C ALA A 53 -11.57 9.32 10.77
N ALA A 54 -10.83 8.24 10.55
CA ALA A 54 -9.81 7.76 11.49
C ALA A 54 -8.67 8.77 11.71
N TYR A 55 -8.28 9.50 10.65
CA TYR A 55 -7.29 10.56 10.77
C TYR A 55 -7.79 11.70 11.66
N LEU A 56 -9.01 12.19 11.42
CA LEU A 56 -9.60 13.31 12.18
C LEU A 56 -9.83 12.93 13.64
N ASP A 57 -10.37 11.75 13.89
CA ASP A 57 -10.58 11.20 15.24
C ASP A 57 -9.27 11.09 16.02
N ARG A 58 -8.21 10.59 15.38
CA ARG A 58 -6.87 10.60 15.99
C ARG A 58 -6.39 12.02 16.31
N LYS A 59 -6.65 13.00 15.42
CA LYS A 59 -6.25 14.40 15.64
C LYS A 59 -6.98 15.04 16.81
N ILE A 60 -8.25 14.74 17.00
CA ILE A 60 -9.01 15.17 18.17
C ILE A 60 -8.44 14.54 19.44
N ARG A 61 -8.13 13.24 19.44
CA ARG A 61 -7.50 12.58 20.60
C ARG A 61 -6.10 13.15 20.93
N GLU A 62 -5.32 13.50 19.92
CA GLU A 62 -3.96 14.05 20.10
C GLU A 62 -3.95 15.49 20.64
N ARG A 63 -4.95 16.29 20.31
CA ARG A 63 -4.94 17.75 20.58
C ARG A 63 -6.02 18.22 21.54
N GLY A 64 -7.05 17.42 21.78
CA GLY A 64 -8.27 17.80 22.48
C GLY A 64 -9.28 18.51 21.56
N TRP A 65 -10.51 18.62 22.04
CA TRP A 65 -11.62 19.29 21.39
C TRP A 65 -12.07 20.49 22.24
N ASP A 66 -12.16 21.67 21.62
CA ASP A 66 -12.57 22.93 22.25
C ASP A 66 -13.74 23.55 21.45
N GLY A 67 -14.78 22.77 21.22
CA GLY A 67 -15.95 23.20 20.50
C GLY A 67 -17.25 22.63 21.11
N GLU A 68 -18.34 23.36 20.95
CA GLU A 68 -19.68 22.89 21.22
C GLU A 68 -20.54 23.00 19.96
N PRO A 69 -21.27 21.95 19.59
CA PRO A 69 -21.35 20.60 20.20
C PRO A 69 -20.09 19.75 19.95
N PRO A 70 -20.03 18.51 20.44
CA PRO A 70 -18.97 17.57 20.12
C PRO A 70 -18.74 17.44 18.60
N ALA A 71 -17.50 17.15 18.20
CA ALA A 71 -17.13 17.05 16.79
C ALA A 71 -17.95 15.97 16.06
N ASP A 72 -18.68 16.35 15.04
CA ASP A 72 -19.36 15.42 14.12
C ASP A 72 -18.46 15.12 12.91
N ILE A 73 -17.57 14.16 13.11
CA ILE A 73 -16.63 13.71 12.06
C ILE A 73 -17.39 13.08 10.89
N ALA A 74 -18.48 12.36 11.15
CA ALA A 74 -19.26 11.71 10.10
C ALA A 74 -19.87 12.73 9.15
N ALA A 75 -20.53 13.76 9.68
CA ALA A 75 -21.10 14.84 8.87
C ALA A 75 -20.03 15.62 8.08
N LEU A 76 -18.83 15.81 8.66
CA LEU A 76 -17.71 16.45 7.96
C LEU A 76 -17.22 15.60 6.78
N VAL A 77 -16.99 14.32 7.00
CA VAL A 77 -16.56 13.37 5.96
C VAL A 77 -17.60 13.27 4.84
N ASP A 78 -18.88 13.18 5.19
CA ASP A 78 -19.99 13.14 4.23
C ASP A 78 -20.07 14.42 3.39
N ARG A 79 -19.85 15.58 3.99
CA ARG A 79 -19.80 16.86 3.28
C ARG A 79 -18.65 16.88 2.27
N LEU A 80 -17.46 16.44 2.66
CA LEU A 80 -16.30 16.38 1.77
C LEU A 80 -16.48 15.34 0.65
N ALA A 81 -17.13 14.23 0.93
CA ALA A 81 -17.45 13.23 -0.09
C ALA A 81 -18.48 13.78 -1.10
N ARG A 82 -19.55 14.44 -0.65
CA ARG A 82 -20.52 15.10 -1.53
C ARG A 82 -19.91 16.21 -2.37
N ALA A 83 -18.90 16.88 -1.84
CA ALA A 83 -18.15 17.91 -2.57
C ALA A 83 -17.09 17.35 -3.52
N GLY A 84 -16.96 16.00 -3.63
CA GLY A 84 -16.03 15.33 -4.53
C GLY A 84 -14.57 15.27 -4.07
N TYR A 85 -14.27 15.71 -2.84
CA TYR A 85 -12.90 15.61 -2.30
C TYR A 85 -12.50 14.18 -1.88
N VAL A 86 -13.48 13.32 -1.62
CA VAL A 86 -13.28 11.91 -1.26
C VAL A 86 -14.22 11.07 -2.09
N ASP A 87 -13.65 10.11 -2.83
CA ASP A 87 -14.35 9.15 -3.66
C ASP A 87 -13.79 7.75 -3.38
N ASP A 88 -14.58 6.93 -2.70
CA ASP A 88 -14.19 5.58 -2.31
C ASP A 88 -14.05 4.63 -3.49
N ARG A 89 -14.87 4.80 -4.57
CA ARG A 89 -14.77 4.00 -5.80
C ARG A 89 -13.50 4.32 -6.57
N ALA A 90 -13.24 5.60 -6.81
CA ALA A 90 -12.02 6.04 -7.48
C ALA A 90 -10.76 5.65 -6.68
N PHE A 91 -10.81 5.80 -5.36
CA PHE A 91 -9.73 5.35 -4.46
C PHE A 91 -9.49 3.84 -4.55
N ALA A 92 -10.56 3.04 -4.52
CA ALA A 92 -10.48 1.58 -4.61
C ALA A 92 -9.86 1.13 -5.93
N LEU A 93 -10.33 1.68 -7.05
CA LEU A 93 -9.80 1.37 -8.38
C LEU A 93 -8.33 1.77 -8.53
N ALA A 94 -7.95 2.98 -8.10
CA ALA A 94 -6.56 3.42 -8.10
C ALA A 94 -5.67 2.51 -7.25
N LYS A 95 -6.19 2.04 -6.11
CA LYS A 95 -5.49 1.09 -5.23
C LYS A 95 -5.30 -0.26 -5.88
N SER A 96 -6.33 -0.78 -6.56
CA SER A 96 -6.27 -2.02 -7.33
C SER A 96 -5.21 -1.93 -8.41
N ARG A 97 -5.27 -0.93 -9.28
CA ARG A 97 -4.30 -0.68 -10.35
C ARG A 97 -2.86 -0.62 -9.81
N SER A 98 -2.67 0.12 -8.73
CA SER A 98 -1.35 0.25 -8.09
C SER A 98 -0.82 -1.06 -7.51
N LEU A 99 -1.66 -1.97 -7.04
CA LEU A 99 -1.24 -3.26 -6.50
C LEU A 99 -0.97 -4.26 -7.62
N THR A 100 -1.87 -4.40 -8.60
CA THR A 100 -1.73 -5.36 -9.71
C THR A 100 -0.52 -5.02 -10.58
N SER A 101 -0.27 -3.74 -10.89
CA SER A 101 0.92 -3.32 -11.63
C SER A 101 2.25 -3.64 -10.93
N ARG A 102 2.23 -3.82 -9.60
CA ARG A 102 3.38 -4.29 -8.82
C ARG A 102 3.44 -5.80 -8.65
N GLY A 103 2.51 -6.53 -9.28
CA GLY A 103 2.45 -7.98 -9.24
C GLY A 103 1.80 -8.53 -7.98
N TYR A 104 0.88 -7.81 -7.33
CA TYR A 104 0.07 -8.35 -6.25
C TYR A 104 -1.26 -8.89 -6.77
N GLY A 105 -1.69 -10.04 -6.25
CA GLY A 105 -2.93 -10.69 -6.65
C GLY A 105 -4.16 -10.13 -5.95
N GLU A 106 -5.34 -10.64 -6.36
CA GLU A 106 -6.67 -10.25 -5.87
C GLU A 106 -6.82 -10.29 -4.36
N GLY A 107 -6.29 -11.32 -3.70
CA GLY A 107 -6.35 -11.45 -2.24
C GLY A 107 -5.68 -10.27 -1.53
N ARG A 108 -4.59 -9.75 -2.11
CA ARG A 108 -3.89 -8.57 -1.56
C ARG A 108 -4.67 -7.28 -1.82
N VAL A 109 -5.32 -7.16 -2.99
CA VAL A 109 -6.22 -6.04 -3.29
C VAL A 109 -7.39 -6.05 -2.30
N LYS A 110 -8.10 -7.18 -2.16
CA LYS A 110 -9.22 -7.34 -1.22
C LYS A 110 -8.84 -6.93 0.21
N GLN A 111 -7.68 -7.41 0.69
CA GLN A 111 -7.16 -7.04 2.01
C GLN A 111 -6.91 -5.53 2.13
N ALA A 112 -6.31 -4.92 1.10
CA ALA A 112 -6.00 -3.50 1.13
C ALA A 112 -7.24 -2.61 1.12
N LEU A 113 -8.30 -2.99 0.39
CA LEU A 113 -9.59 -2.32 0.37
C LEU A 113 -10.31 -2.46 1.71
N HIS A 114 -10.30 -3.65 2.30
CA HIS A 114 -10.86 -3.89 3.63
C HIS A 114 -10.20 -3.01 4.69
N VAL A 115 -8.86 -2.96 4.73
CA VAL A 115 -8.10 -2.08 5.66
C VAL A 115 -8.37 -0.59 5.39
N ALA A 116 -8.75 -0.24 4.15
CA ALA A 116 -9.14 1.12 3.81
C ALA A 116 -10.60 1.44 4.17
N GLY A 117 -11.38 0.48 4.67
CA GLY A 117 -12.78 0.63 5.00
C GLY A 117 -13.68 0.84 3.77
N ILE A 118 -13.28 0.28 2.62
CA ILE A 118 -14.09 0.34 1.39
C ILE A 118 -15.20 -0.69 1.46
N GLY A 119 -16.43 -0.24 1.23
CA GLY A 119 -17.61 -1.09 1.19
C GLY A 119 -17.65 -2.05 0.00
N ALA A 120 -18.60 -2.98 0.03
CA ALA A 120 -18.71 -4.00 -0.99
C ALA A 120 -19.04 -3.40 -2.36
N ASP A 121 -19.95 -2.42 -2.40
CA ASP A 121 -20.43 -1.77 -3.62
C ASP A 121 -19.38 -0.84 -4.23
N GLU A 122 -18.63 -0.13 -3.41
CA GLU A 122 -17.52 0.73 -3.87
C GLU A 122 -16.32 -0.09 -4.37
N ALA A 123 -16.20 -1.35 -3.92
CA ALA A 123 -15.10 -2.23 -4.29
C ALA A 123 -15.33 -3.01 -5.59
N VAL A 124 -16.52 -3.00 -6.19
CA VAL A 124 -16.87 -3.84 -7.35
C VAL A 124 -15.88 -3.66 -8.49
N GLU A 125 -15.76 -2.46 -9.04
CA GLU A 125 -14.88 -2.16 -10.16
C GLU A 125 -13.40 -2.48 -9.87
N ALA A 126 -12.97 -2.23 -8.62
CA ALA A 126 -11.61 -2.53 -8.19
C ALA A 126 -11.32 -4.04 -8.13
N ARG A 127 -12.32 -4.85 -7.77
CA ARG A 127 -12.22 -6.32 -7.78
C ARG A 127 -12.24 -6.88 -9.20
N ASP A 128 -13.12 -6.38 -10.04
CA ASP A 128 -13.21 -6.78 -11.45
C ASP A 128 -11.89 -6.49 -12.16
N HIS A 129 -11.32 -5.30 -11.93
CA HIS A 129 -9.99 -4.97 -12.42
C HIS A 129 -8.92 -5.93 -11.89
N ALA A 130 -8.93 -6.28 -10.60
CA ALA A 130 -7.94 -7.18 -10.01
C ALA A 130 -8.08 -8.60 -10.59
N SER A 131 -9.30 -9.07 -10.82
CA SER A 131 -9.59 -10.36 -11.44
C SER A 131 -9.12 -10.40 -12.89
N ALA A 132 -9.44 -9.40 -13.69
CA ALA A 132 -8.98 -9.29 -15.07
C ALA A 132 -7.44 -9.24 -15.20
N GLN A 133 -6.75 -8.70 -14.18
CA GLN A 133 -5.28 -8.60 -14.16
C GLN A 133 -4.61 -9.74 -13.38
N SER A 134 -5.35 -10.78 -12.99
CA SER A 134 -4.85 -11.82 -12.06
C SER A 134 -3.64 -12.57 -12.61
N VAL A 135 -3.70 -12.99 -13.88
CA VAL A 135 -2.62 -13.74 -14.56
C VAL A 135 -1.40 -12.85 -14.78
N ASP A 136 -1.60 -11.67 -15.36
CA ASP A 136 -0.50 -10.73 -15.63
C ASP A 136 0.24 -10.34 -14.33
N ALA A 137 -0.50 -10.07 -13.27
CA ALA A 137 0.07 -9.78 -11.96
C ALA A 137 0.87 -10.97 -11.39
N ALA A 138 0.37 -12.20 -11.58
CA ALA A 138 1.03 -13.40 -11.10
C ALA A 138 2.33 -13.69 -11.89
N LEU A 139 2.29 -13.57 -13.21
CA LEU A 139 3.48 -13.70 -14.06
C LEU A 139 4.52 -12.60 -13.77
N HIS A 140 4.06 -11.35 -13.56
CA HIS A 140 4.92 -10.26 -13.14
C HIS A 140 5.60 -10.55 -11.78
N PHE A 141 4.85 -11.04 -10.81
CA PHE A 141 5.40 -11.46 -9.51
C PHE A 141 6.41 -12.60 -9.66
N ALA A 142 6.07 -13.64 -10.45
CA ALA A 142 6.92 -14.79 -10.71
C ALA A 142 8.24 -14.38 -11.38
N ARG A 143 8.19 -13.49 -12.39
CA ARG A 143 9.37 -12.95 -13.07
C ARG A 143 10.31 -12.23 -12.10
N ARG A 144 9.77 -11.34 -11.28
CA ARG A 144 10.57 -10.60 -10.27
C ARG A 144 11.21 -11.51 -9.22
N ARG A 145 10.59 -12.65 -8.92
CA ARG A 145 11.05 -13.61 -7.92
C ARG A 145 11.79 -14.80 -8.51
N ARG A 146 11.92 -14.86 -9.84
CA ARG A 146 12.52 -15.99 -10.56
C ARG A 146 11.86 -17.32 -10.21
N ILE A 147 10.54 -17.36 -10.30
CA ILE A 147 9.70 -18.52 -10.00
C ILE A 147 9.21 -19.16 -11.31
N GLY A 148 9.08 -20.49 -11.34
CA GLY A 148 8.54 -21.24 -12.48
C GLY A 148 9.33 -21.00 -13.75
N PRO A 149 8.70 -20.49 -14.84
CA PRO A 149 9.37 -20.31 -16.14
C PRO A 149 10.52 -19.31 -16.08
N TYR A 150 10.57 -18.47 -15.05
CA TYR A 150 11.63 -17.48 -14.86
C TYR A 150 12.75 -17.93 -13.92
N ALA A 151 12.70 -19.19 -13.45
CA ALA A 151 13.77 -19.77 -12.64
C ALA A 151 14.99 -20.10 -13.52
N SER A 152 16.18 -20.13 -12.93
CA SER A 152 17.42 -20.49 -13.63
C SER A 152 17.62 -22.01 -13.80
N ALA A 153 16.94 -22.80 -12.97
CA ALA A 153 16.96 -24.26 -12.99
C ALA A 153 15.65 -24.81 -12.38
N ALA A 154 15.36 -26.08 -12.61
CA ALA A 154 14.21 -26.75 -12.03
C ALA A 154 14.29 -26.72 -10.49
N PRO A 155 13.27 -26.19 -9.80
CA PRO A 155 13.30 -26.05 -8.34
C PRO A 155 13.13 -27.40 -7.65
N ASP A 156 13.81 -27.59 -6.52
CA ASP A 156 13.56 -28.73 -5.64
C ASP A 156 12.17 -28.63 -4.96
N PRO A 157 11.66 -29.73 -4.33
CA PRO A 157 10.35 -29.71 -3.66
C PRO A 157 10.21 -28.64 -2.59
N LYS A 158 11.28 -28.32 -1.85
CA LYS A 158 11.28 -27.30 -0.79
C LYS A 158 11.24 -25.88 -1.37
N GLU A 159 11.93 -25.67 -2.47
CA GLU A 159 11.91 -24.40 -3.22
C GLU A 159 10.52 -24.15 -3.83
N ARG A 160 9.90 -25.19 -4.44
CA ARG A 160 8.51 -25.10 -4.92
C ARG A 160 7.53 -24.71 -3.83
N GLN A 161 7.64 -25.34 -2.65
CA GLN A 161 6.78 -25.00 -1.51
C GLN A 161 7.00 -23.57 -1.02
N ARG A 162 8.23 -23.07 -1.01
CA ARG A 162 8.54 -21.67 -0.65
C ARG A 162 7.99 -20.70 -1.67
N ALA A 163 8.10 -21.00 -2.98
CA ALA A 163 7.56 -20.20 -4.06
C ALA A 163 6.03 -20.12 -3.97
N LEU A 164 5.35 -21.24 -3.75
CA LEU A 164 3.90 -21.29 -3.55
C LEU A 164 3.47 -20.41 -2.38
N GLY A 165 4.10 -20.58 -1.22
CA GLY A 165 3.83 -19.74 -0.06
C GLY A 165 4.07 -18.23 -0.33
N ALA A 166 5.06 -17.88 -1.15
CA ALA A 166 5.33 -16.49 -1.52
C ALA A 166 4.22 -15.93 -2.42
N MET A 167 3.75 -16.67 -3.41
CA MET A 167 2.65 -16.26 -4.30
C MET A 167 1.33 -16.12 -3.54
N ILE A 168 1.00 -17.06 -2.66
CA ILE A 168 -0.20 -16.99 -1.81
C ILE A 168 -0.16 -15.75 -0.89
N ARG A 169 0.97 -15.48 -0.26
CA ARG A 169 1.15 -14.26 0.57
C ARG A 169 1.07 -12.97 -0.25
N ALA A 170 1.41 -13.03 -1.53
CA ALA A 170 1.22 -11.90 -2.46
C ALA A 170 -0.24 -11.75 -2.93
N GLY A 171 -1.12 -12.68 -2.59
CA GLY A 171 -2.56 -12.64 -2.86
C GLY A 171 -2.99 -13.34 -4.13
N HIS A 172 -2.15 -14.19 -4.73
CA HIS A 172 -2.52 -14.99 -5.90
C HIS A 172 -3.32 -16.22 -5.47
N GLY A 173 -4.27 -16.64 -6.31
CA GLY A 173 -5.05 -17.87 -6.12
C GLY A 173 -4.13 -19.11 -6.16
N PHE A 174 -4.50 -20.15 -5.39
CA PHE A 174 -3.68 -21.36 -5.26
C PHE A 174 -3.49 -22.07 -6.61
N ALA A 175 -4.57 -22.24 -7.40
CA ALA A 175 -4.52 -22.94 -8.68
C ALA A 175 -3.58 -22.21 -9.67
N LEU A 176 -3.73 -20.90 -9.82
CA LEU A 176 -2.87 -20.08 -10.67
C LEU A 176 -1.40 -20.11 -10.21
N ALA A 177 -1.17 -19.95 -8.91
CA ALA A 177 0.18 -19.98 -8.35
C ALA A 177 0.86 -21.34 -8.61
N ARG A 178 0.12 -22.44 -8.43
CA ARG A 178 0.61 -23.79 -8.70
C ARG A 178 0.92 -23.99 -10.18
N ALA A 179 0.00 -23.61 -11.07
CA ALA A 179 0.18 -23.73 -12.51
C ALA A 179 1.46 -23.01 -12.99
N ILE A 180 1.71 -21.78 -12.51
CA ILE A 180 2.92 -21.03 -12.87
C ILE A 180 4.20 -21.70 -12.33
N ILE A 181 4.17 -22.25 -11.11
CA ILE A 181 5.34 -22.90 -10.50
C ILE A 181 5.70 -24.22 -11.19
N GLU A 182 4.71 -24.91 -11.74
CA GLU A 182 4.89 -26.18 -12.44
C GLU A 182 5.42 -26.02 -13.88
N LEU A 183 5.47 -24.80 -14.41
CA LEU A 183 6.09 -24.54 -15.72
C LEU A 183 7.62 -24.73 -15.66
N ASP A 184 8.16 -25.29 -16.73
CA ASP A 184 9.60 -25.50 -16.87
C ASP A 184 10.36 -24.16 -16.97
N PRO A 185 11.58 -24.07 -16.43
CA PRO A 185 12.45 -22.93 -16.63
C PRO A 185 12.69 -22.65 -18.11
N GLY A 186 12.53 -21.38 -18.51
CA GLY A 186 12.66 -20.96 -19.90
C GLY A 186 11.39 -21.09 -20.74
N ALA A 187 10.29 -21.64 -20.22
CA ALA A 187 9.00 -21.58 -20.89
C ALA A 187 8.55 -20.12 -21.08
N ASP A 188 7.82 -19.86 -22.16
CA ASP A 188 7.21 -18.56 -22.44
C ASP A 188 5.69 -18.67 -22.31
N PRO A 189 5.15 -18.46 -21.10
CA PRO A 189 3.72 -18.66 -20.86
C PRO A 189 2.88 -17.55 -21.51
N ASP A 190 1.88 -17.95 -22.31
CA ASP A 190 0.83 -17.04 -22.75
C ASP A 190 -0.19 -16.84 -21.60
N PRO A 191 -0.50 -15.59 -21.19
CA PRO A 191 -1.57 -15.34 -20.22
C PRO A 191 -2.89 -16.04 -20.55
N ALA A 192 -3.22 -16.23 -21.83
CA ALA A 192 -4.43 -16.92 -22.28
C ALA A 192 -4.51 -18.39 -21.84
N ASP A 193 -3.38 -19.05 -21.64
CA ASP A 193 -3.32 -20.47 -21.22
C ASP A 193 -3.85 -20.70 -19.81
N PHE A 194 -3.96 -19.64 -18.99
CA PHE A 194 -4.44 -19.69 -17.61
C PHE A 194 -5.91 -19.34 -17.43
N PHE A 195 -6.57 -18.87 -18.51
CA PHE A 195 -8.00 -18.65 -18.49
C PHE A 195 -8.71 -19.95 -18.92
N ASP A 196 -9.05 -20.79 -17.91
CA ASP A 196 -9.95 -21.94 -18.18
C ASP A 196 -11.41 -21.45 -18.20
N PRO A 197 -12.12 -21.58 -19.32
CA PRO A 197 -13.52 -21.20 -19.42
C PRO A 197 -14.50 -22.23 -18.83
N ARG A 198 -14.05 -23.09 -17.87
CA ARG A 198 -14.89 -24.12 -17.25
C ARG A 198 -15.48 -23.70 -15.91
#